data_d0e20ad04af6bff890d9931cf15b27e7
#
_entry.id   d0e20ad04af6bff890d9931cf15b27e7
#
_cell.length_a   1.000
_cell.length_b   1.000
_cell.length_c   1.000
_cell.angle_alpha   90.00
_cell.angle_beta   90.00
_cell.angle_gamma   90.00
#
_symmetry.space_group_name_H-M   'P 1'
#
loop_
_entity.id
_entity.type
_entity.pdbx_description
1 polymer ?
#
loop_
_entity_poly.entity_id
_entity_poly.type
_entity_poly.pdbx_seq_one_letter_code
_entity_poly.pdbx_strand_id
1 'polypeptide(L)'
;PLCALAADPRFDNSAMDGWAVRVSDCDQEGTRLRVVGTGQAGAAAAPPVSHGEAARVMTGAAIPEGADAIVMVEDSEVDGDEVLITGPARPHYIRIRGENLEEGEEGLPAGVELTPPRLALAGTMGHATVPVTVPVKVAVISTGDELVPPGEPLGENELWESNTHALAGLCHRLGCQPVRFPLVIDELDTLRAALTRATEECDVIITSGGVSMGDWDLVRRLMETEGDVRFWRVHIRPGGPPLFGLWDGTPLFGLPGN
;
A
#
# COMPACT_ATOMS: atom_id res chain seq x y z
N PRO A 1 -3.34 -2.42 -12.91
CA PRO A 1 -3.69 -1.03 -12.68
C PRO A 1 -5.09 -0.90 -12.08
N LEU A 2 -5.38 0.22 -11.40
CA LEU A 2 -6.71 0.59 -10.95
C LEU A 2 -7.15 1.85 -11.68
N CYS A 3 -8.37 1.81 -12.24
CA CYS A 3 -9.00 2.94 -12.89
C CYS A 3 -10.12 3.48 -12.02
N ALA A 4 -10.39 4.79 -12.11
CA ALA A 4 -11.46 5.42 -11.36
C ALA A 4 -12.83 4.89 -11.78
N LEU A 5 -13.66 4.51 -10.80
CA LEU A 5 -15.04 4.04 -11.04
C LEU A 5 -16.02 5.19 -11.21
N ALA A 6 -15.61 6.40 -10.89
CA ALA A 6 -16.34 7.65 -11.09
C ALA A 6 -15.34 8.79 -11.17
N ALA A 7 -15.73 9.90 -11.78
CA ALA A 7 -14.94 11.13 -11.80
C ALA A 7 -14.69 11.66 -10.36
N ASP A 8 -13.57 12.33 -10.14
CA ASP A 8 -13.24 13.04 -8.92
C ASP A 8 -12.84 14.51 -9.26
N PRO A 9 -13.59 15.51 -8.78
CA PRO A 9 -14.89 15.43 -8.11
C PRO A 9 -15.98 14.82 -9.00
N ARG A 10 -17.02 14.22 -8.38
CA ARG A 10 -18.14 13.61 -9.13
C ARG A 10 -19.05 14.62 -9.83
N PHE A 11 -19.08 15.85 -9.38
CA PHE A 11 -19.89 16.96 -9.86
C PHE A 11 -19.19 18.28 -9.52
N ASP A 12 -19.55 19.35 -10.22
CA ASP A 12 -19.06 20.69 -9.91
C ASP A 12 -19.48 21.07 -8.50
N ASN A 13 -18.51 21.45 -7.65
CA ASN A 13 -18.77 21.75 -6.25
C ASN A 13 -17.98 22.96 -5.75
N SER A 14 -18.47 23.56 -4.66
CA SER A 14 -17.82 24.72 -4.08
C SER A 14 -16.56 24.33 -3.30
N ALA A 15 -15.44 24.99 -3.57
CA ALA A 15 -14.22 24.87 -2.78
C ALA A 15 -14.27 25.69 -1.48
N MET A 16 -15.24 26.61 -1.34
CA MET A 16 -15.34 27.58 -0.23
C MET A 16 -16.77 27.64 0.31
N ASP A 17 -16.90 28.08 1.55
CA ASP A 17 -18.18 28.53 2.08
C ASP A 17 -18.50 29.92 1.52
N GLY A 18 -19.63 30.09 0.87
CA GLY A 18 -19.89 31.34 0.20
C GLY A 18 -21.27 31.41 -0.47
N TRP A 19 -21.31 32.17 -1.53
CA TRP A 19 -22.47 32.45 -2.34
C TRP A 19 -22.21 32.07 -3.78
N ALA A 20 -22.93 31.11 -4.30
CA ALA A 20 -22.96 30.80 -5.71
C ALA A 20 -23.70 31.88 -6.46
N VAL A 21 -23.04 32.51 -7.40
CA VAL A 21 -23.51 33.71 -8.12
C VAL A 21 -23.17 33.59 -9.61
N ARG A 22 -23.70 34.50 -10.38
CA ARG A 22 -23.25 34.76 -11.76
C ARG A 22 -22.22 35.87 -11.74
N VAL A 23 -21.05 35.64 -12.35
CA VAL A 23 -20.01 36.68 -12.45
C VAL A 23 -20.54 37.98 -12.99
N SER A 24 -21.41 37.90 -14.03
CA SER A 24 -22.02 39.07 -14.67
C SER A 24 -22.84 39.95 -13.73
N ASP A 25 -23.28 39.42 -12.61
CA ASP A 25 -24.09 40.15 -11.63
C ASP A 25 -23.24 40.78 -10.51
N CYS A 26 -21.91 40.52 -10.52
CA CYS A 26 -20.97 40.97 -9.50
C CYS A 26 -19.89 41.92 -10.05
N ASP A 27 -20.12 42.55 -11.18
CA ASP A 27 -19.16 43.48 -11.83
C ASP A 27 -18.91 44.75 -11.01
N GLN A 28 -19.77 45.08 -10.06
CA GLN A 28 -19.64 46.24 -9.18
C GLN A 28 -19.61 45.82 -7.70
N GLU A 29 -18.67 46.37 -6.96
CA GLU A 29 -18.68 46.27 -5.50
C GLU A 29 -19.95 46.88 -4.91
N GLY A 30 -20.55 46.19 -3.93
CA GLY A 30 -21.80 46.62 -3.30
C GLY A 30 -23.06 46.15 -4.01
N THR A 31 -22.97 45.21 -4.93
CA THR A 31 -24.14 44.58 -5.55
C THR A 31 -24.97 43.82 -4.52
N ARG A 32 -26.31 44.01 -4.55
CA ARG A 32 -27.28 43.25 -3.74
C ARG A 32 -27.90 42.15 -4.59
N LEU A 33 -27.91 40.93 -4.07
CA LEU A 33 -28.49 39.75 -4.72
C LEU A 33 -29.53 39.11 -3.81
N ARG A 34 -30.65 38.68 -4.36
CA ARG A 34 -31.70 37.96 -3.64
C ARG A 34 -31.26 36.52 -3.34
N VAL A 35 -31.39 36.08 -2.10
CA VAL A 35 -31.04 34.73 -1.69
C VAL A 35 -32.17 33.75 -2.05
N VAL A 36 -31.88 32.76 -2.92
CA VAL A 36 -32.89 31.79 -3.40
C VAL A 36 -32.90 30.49 -2.61
N GLY A 37 -31.84 30.21 -1.85
CA GLY A 37 -31.79 29.01 -1.02
C GLY A 37 -30.37 28.70 -0.57
N THR A 38 -30.19 27.48 0.00
CA THR A 38 -28.93 27.00 0.54
C THR A 38 -28.64 25.60 0.05
N GLY A 39 -27.40 25.37 -0.48
CA GLY A 39 -26.86 24.10 -0.83
C GLY A 39 -25.88 23.60 0.26
N GLN A 40 -25.98 22.32 0.62
CA GLN A 40 -25.11 21.67 1.59
C GLN A 40 -24.42 20.45 0.95
N ALA A 41 -23.22 20.11 1.41
CA ALA A 41 -22.57 18.90 0.99
C ALA A 41 -23.42 17.66 1.34
N GLY A 42 -23.56 16.74 0.37
CA GLY A 42 -24.40 15.55 0.54
C GLY A 42 -25.90 15.75 0.41
N ALA A 43 -26.37 16.97 0.20
CA ALA A 43 -27.77 17.29 -0.10
C ALA A 43 -27.98 17.59 -1.61
N ALA A 44 -29.26 17.79 -2.01
CA ALA A 44 -29.55 18.32 -3.34
C ALA A 44 -28.90 19.71 -3.51
N ALA A 45 -28.59 20.08 -4.74
CA ALA A 45 -28.15 21.44 -5.05
C ALA A 45 -29.18 22.48 -4.60
N ALA A 46 -28.72 23.69 -4.29
CA ALA A 46 -29.59 24.82 -4.10
C ALA A 46 -30.45 25.07 -5.35
N PRO A 47 -31.57 25.81 -5.23
CA PRO A 47 -32.34 26.21 -6.40
C PRO A 47 -31.50 26.93 -7.47
N PRO A 48 -31.85 26.86 -8.76
CA PRO A 48 -31.16 27.58 -9.82
C PRO A 48 -31.00 29.08 -9.52
N VAL A 49 -29.89 29.65 -9.93
CA VAL A 49 -29.54 31.07 -9.75
C VAL A 49 -29.76 31.81 -11.06
N SER A 50 -30.74 32.72 -11.05
CA SER A 50 -31.02 33.62 -12.16
C SER A 50 -30.31 34.96 -11.97
N HIS A 51 -30.50 35.89 -12.93
CA HIS A 51 -29.97 37.24 -12.82
C HIS A 51 -30.50 37.98 -11.55
N GLY A 52 -29.56 38.59 -10.80
CA GLY A 52 -29.84 39.27 -9.53
C GLY A 52 -30.07 38.34 -8.34
N GLU A 53 -29.70 37.04 -8.46
CA GLU A 53 -29.90 36.05 -7.42
C GLU A 53 -28.56 35.44 -6.95
N ALA A 54 -28.55 34.92 -5.73
CA ALA A 54 -27.47 34.17 -5.13
C ALA A 54 -28.01 32.97 -4.35
N ALA A 55 -27.25 31.87 -4.32
CA ALA A 55 -27.55 30.76 -3.43
C ALA A 55 -26.40 30.59 -2.42
N ARG A 56 -26.78 30.41 -1.15
CA ARG A 56 -25.79 30.05 -0.12
C ARG A 56 -25.25 28.66 -0.41
N VAL A 57 -23.92 28.49 -0.43
CA VAL A 57 -23.28 27.19 -0.61
C VAL A 57 -22.21 26.96 0.45
N MET A 58 -22.16 25.72 0.94
CA MET A 58 -21.11 25.23 1.82
C MET A 58 -20.02 24.55 0.99
N THR A 59 -18.79 24.48 1.52
CA THR A 59 -17.69 23.72 0.91
C THR A 59 -18.14 22.29 0.59
N GLY A 60 -17.91 21.83 -0.63
CA GLY A 60 -18.33 20.51 -1.12
C GLY A 60 -19.80 20.43 -1.59
N ALA A 61 -20.60 21.49 -1.45
CA ALA A 61 -21.95 21.54 -2.00
C ALA A 61 -21.93 21.59 -3.53
N ALA A 62 -22.90 20.92 -4.17
CA ALA A 62 -23.08 21.02 -5.62
C ALA A 62 -23.42 22.47 -6.03
N ILE A 63 -22.80 22.91 -7.13
CA ILE A 63 -23.06 24.22 -7.69
C ILE A 63 -24.47 24.24 -8.30
N PRO A 64 -25.33 25.19 -7.93
CA PRO A 64 -26.65 25.32 -8.53
C PRO A 64 -26.56 25.73 -10.01
N GLU A 65 -27.52 25.29 -10.78
CA GLU A 65 -27.66 25.71 -12.18
C GLU A 65 -27.72 27.24 -12.32
N GLY A 66 -27.01 27.78 -13.30
CA GLY A 66 -26.91 29.18 -13.59
C GLY A 66 -25.79 29.95 -12.86
N ALA A 67 -25.24 29.40 -11.79
CA ALA A 67 -24.07 30.00 -11.13
C ALA A 67 -22.77 29.59 -11.82
N ASP A 68 -21.83 30.53 -11.95
CA ASP A 68 -20.51 30.33 -12.59
C ASP A 68 -19.34 30.85 -11.73
N ALA A 69 -19.63 31.35 -10.52
CA ALA A 69 -18.60 31.77 -9.55
C ALA A 69 -19.09 31.66 -8.09
N ILE A 70 -18.10 31.74 -7.18
CA ILE A 70 -18.32 31.80 -5.75
C ILE A 70 -17.79 33.14 -5.21
N VAL A 71 -18.59 33.82 -4.39
CA VAL A 71 -18.11 34.87 -3.49
C VAL A 71 -17.99 34.27 -2.10
N MET A 72 -16.86 34.48 -1.43
CA MET A 72 -16.64 33.98 -0.07
C MET A 72 -17.60 34.63 0.93
N VAL A 73 -17.94 33.93 1.99
CA VAL A 73 -18.83 34.48 3.03
C VAL A 73 -18.22 35.71 3.67
N GLU A 74 -16.90 35.78 3.80
CA GLU A 74 -16.15 36.90 4.37
C GLU A 74 -16.23 38.16 3.50
N ASP A 75 -16.50 37.99 2.21
CA ASP A 75 -16.64 39.05 1.21
C ASP A 75 -18.12 39.42 0.99
N SER A 76 -18.98 39.29 2.02
CA SER A 76 -20.39 39.52 1.91
C SER A 76 -21.05 39.94 3.23
N GLU A 77 -22.19 40.65 3.15
CA GLU A 77 -23.04 40.99 4.29
C GLU A 77 -24.47 40.53 4.02
N VAL A 78 -25.07 39.81 4.96
CA VAL A 78 -26.47 39.34 4.83
C VAL A 78 -27.40 40.36 5.42
N ASP A 79 -28.47 40.72 4.65
CA ASP A 79 -29.49 41.66 5.07
C ASP A 79 -30.90 41.10 4.70
N GLY A 80 -31.49 40.40 5.64
CA GLY A 80 -32.78 39.75 5.43
C GLY A 80 -32.74 38.62 4.41
N ASP A 81 -33.41 38.76 3.29
CA ASP A 81 -33.46 37.83 2.16
C ASP A 81 -32.53 38.23 1.00
N GLU A 82 -31.65 39.22 1.26
CA GLU A 82 -30.60 39.64 0.33
C GLU A 82 -29.21 39.44 0.89
N VAL A 83 -28.23 39.38 0.01
CA VAL A 83 -26.78 39.43 0.32
C VAL A 83 -26.15 40.59 -0.41
N LEU A 84 -25.43 41.43 0.32
CA LEU A 84 -24.55 42.47 -0.22
C LEU A 84 -23.20 41.88 -0.52
N ILE A 85 -22.75 41.95 -1.75
CA ILE A 85 -21.44 41.46 -2.21
C ILE A 85 -20.43 42.58 -2.02
N THR A 86 -19.40 42.34 -1.19
CA THR A 86 -18.34 43.31 -0.87
C THR A 86 -16.97 42.90 -1.45
N GLY A 87 -16.87 41.71 -2.05
CA GLY A 87 -15.66 41.22 -2.65
C GLY A 87 -15.89 40.50 -3.99
N PRO A 88 -14.82 39.96 -4.60
CA PRO A 88 -14.88 39.48 -5.95
C PRO A 88 -15.54 38.10 -6.08
N ALA A 89 -16.37 37.92 -7.11
CA ALA A 89 -16.84 36.62 -7.57
C ALA A 89 -15.66 35.84 -8.26
N ARG A 90 -15.41 34.64 -7.83
CA ARG A 90 -14.24 33.83 -8.28
C ARG A 90 -14.67 32.50 -8.90
N PRO A 91 -14.59 32.35 -10.24
CA PRO A 91 -14.89 31.09 -10.93
C PRO A 91 -14.01 29.92 -10.45
N HIS A 92 -12.74 30.16 -10.14
CA HIS A 92 -11.79 29.13 -9.70
C HIS A 92 -12.06 28.59 -8.28
N TYR A 93 -13.08 29.08 -7.59
CA TYR A 93 -13.61 28.46 -6.38
C TYR A 93 -14.66 27.38 -6.66
N ILE A 94 -14.96 27.14 -7.92
CA ILE A 94 -15.72 25.97 -8.37
C ILE A 94 -14.73 24.89 -8.77
N ARG A 95 -14.78 23.74 -8.10
CA ARG A 95 -14.07 22.55 -8.52
C ARG A 95 -14.88 21.85 -9.59
N ILE A 96 -14.28 21.66 -10.74
CA ILE A 96 -14.97 21.09 -11.90
C ILE A 96 -14.99 19.57 -11.79
N ARG A 97 -16.09 18.94 -12.20
CA ARG A 97 -16.19 17.49 -12.29
C ARG A 97 -14.99 16.91 -13.07
N GLY A 98 -14.31 15.91 -12.47
CA GLY A 98 -13.20 15.22 -13.10
C GLY A 98 -11.87 15.98 -13.12
N GLU A 99 -11.75 17.15 -12.49
CA GLU A 99 -10.50 17.94 -12.54
C GLU A 99 -9.30 17.20 -11.93
N ASN A 100 -9.50 16.27 -11.00
CA ASN A 100 -8.45 15.46 -10.39
C ASN A 100 -8.28 14.13 -11.13
N LEU A 101 -9.40 13.50 -11.53
CA LEU A 101 -9.39 12.18 -12.15
C LEU A 101 -10.72 11.94 -12.89
N GLU A 102 -10.66 11.57 -14.16
CA GLU A 102 -11.84 11.21 -14.94
C GLU A 102 -12.26 9.76 -14.69
N GLU A 103 -13.54 9.47 -14.92
CA GLU A 103 -14.07 8.10 -14.88
C GLU A 103 -13.34 7.21 -15.92
N GLY A 104 -12.84 6.06 -15.49
CA GLY A 104 -12.07 5.13 -16.32
C GLY A 104 -10.58 5.47 -16.44
N GLU A 105 -10.13 6.62 -15.94
CA GLU A 105 -8.71 6.98 -15.96
C GLU A 105 -7.90 6.12 -14.97
N GLU A 106 -6.68 5.75 -15.37
CA GLU A 106 -5.76 5.00 -14.51
C GLU A 106 -5.14 5.91 -13.45
N GLY A 107 -5.55 5.74 -12.19
CA GLY A 107 -4.99 6.47 -11.06
C GLY A 107 -3.86 5.73 -10.34
N LEU A 108 -3.82 4.40 -10.41
CA LEU A 108 -2.76 3.58 -9.79
C LEU A 108 -2.26 2.52 -10.77
N PRO A 109 -0.99 2.58 -11.20
CA PRO A 109 -0.40 1.56 -12.05
C PRO A 109 -0.21 0.23 -11.31
N ALA A 110 -0.15 -0.86 -12.07
CA ALA A 110 0.17 -2.18 -11.52
C ALA A 110 1.60 -2.23 -10.99
N GLY A 111 1.83 -3.05 -9.94
CA GLY A 111 3.16 -3.29 -9.36
C GLY A 111 3.66 -2.21 -8.42
N VAL A 112 2.86 -1.18 -8.13
CA VAL A 112 3.23 -0.17 -7.15
C VAL A 112 2.96 -0.63 -5.72
N GLU A 113 3.80 -0.21 -4.79
CA GLU A 113 3.56 -0.41 -3.35
C GLU A 113 2.32 0.37 -2.90
N LEU A 114 1.43 -0.26 -2.15
CA LEU A 114 0.24 0.38 -1.59
C LEU A 114 0.56 1.15 -0.30
N THR A 115 1.14 2.33 -0.47
CA THR A 115 1.36 3.26 0.64
C THR A 115 0.03 3.84 1.15
N PRO A 116 -0.04 4.40 2.38
CA PRO A 116 -1.27 5.01 2.89
C PRO A 116 -1.91 6.03 1.95
N PRO A 117 -1.19 6.96 1.30
CA PRO A 117 -1.79 7.85 0.30
C PRO A 117 -2.38 7.12 -0.91
N ARG A 118 -1.74 6.04 -1.39
CA ARG A 118 -2.26 5.24 -2.51
C ARG A 118 -3.51 4.44 -2.13
N LEU A 119 -3.60 3.97 -0.88
CA LEU A 119 -4.82 3.36 -0.37
C LEU A 119 -5.97 4.38 -0.28
N ALA A 120 -5.68 5.60 0.15
CA ALA A 120 -6.66 6.68 0.15
C ALA A 120 -7.14 7.00 -1.27
N LEU A 121 -6.22 7.09 -2.24
CA LEU A 121 -6.55 7.29 -3.66
C LEU A 121 -7.42 6.15 -4.19
N ALA A 122 -7.10 4.88 -3.89
CA ALA A 122 -7.93 3.75 -4.28
C ALA A 122 -9.37 3.88 -3.73
N GLY A 123 -9.51 4.34 -2.48
CA GLY A 123 -10.81 4.67 -1.87
C GLY A 123 -11.54 5.79 -2.59
N THR A 124 -10.85 6.89 -2.92
CA THR A 124 -11.41 8.01 -3.72
C THR A 124 -11.88 7.54 -5.09
N MET A 125 -11.14 6.62 -5.72
CA MET A 125 -11.50 6.00 -7.00
C MET A 125 -12.69 5.03 -6.90
N GLY A 126 -13.20 4.73 -5.70
CA GLY A 126 -14.37 3.88 -5.46
C GLY A 126 -14.08 2.41 -5.18
N HIS A 127 -12.81 2.00 -5.04
CA HIS A 127 -12.43 0.61 -4.81
C HIS A 127 -12.54 0.23 -3.33
N ALA A 128 -13.47 -0.67 -3.00
CA ALA A 128 -13.59 -1.26 -1.66
C ALA A 128 -12.49 -2.31 -1.38
N THR A 129 -12.00 -2.94 -2.43
CA THR A 129 -10.90 -3.93 -2.39
C THR A 129 -9.95 -3.70 -3.56
N VAL A 130 -8.68 -3.99 -3.35
CA VAL A 130 -7.66 -3.90 -4.40
C VAL A 130 -6.94 -5.23 -4.56
N PRO A 131 -6.68 -5.69 -5.80
CA PRO A 131 -5.88 -6.88 -6.03
C PRO A 131 -4.43 -6.61 -5.65
N VAL A 132 -3.86 -7.48 -4.83
CA VAL A 132 -2.46 -7.42 -4.41
C VAL A 132 -1.73 -8.72 -4.75
N THR A 133 -0.41 -8.66 -4.86
CA THR A 133 0.41 -9.87 -4.95
C THR A 133 0.35 -10.63 -3.64
N VAL A 134 0.28 -11.96 -3.73
CA VAL A 134 0.38 -12.83 -2.54
C VAL A 134 1.81 -12.72 -2.00
N PRO A 135 2.01 -12.55 -0.69
CA PRO A 135 3.33 -12.57 -0.09
C PRO A 135 4.06 -13.89 -0.37
N VAL A 136 5.35 -13.82 -0.70
CA VAL A 136 6.20 -15.00 -0.91
C VAL A 136 6.32 -15.75 0.42
N LYS A 137 6.01 -17.05 0.40
CA LYS A 137 6.23 -17.95 1.54
C LYS A 137 7.68 -18.42 1.55
N VAL A 138 8.36 -18.22 2.67
CA VAL A 138 9.77 -18.55 2.84
C VAL A 138 9.93 -19.61 3.93
N ALA A 139 10.32 -20.82 3.56
CA ALA A 139 10.73 -21.83 4.52
C ALA A 139 12.06 -21.42 5.17
N VAL A 140 12.11 -21.43 6.49
CA VAL A 140 13.33 -21.15 7.26
C VAL A 140 13.69 -22.39 8.08
N ILE A 141 14.79 -23.02 7.72
CA ILE A 141 15.24 -24.30 8.25
C ILE A 141 16.60 -24.13 8.91
N SER A 142 16.80 -24.67 10.08
CA SER A 142 18.11 -24.78 10.73
C SER A 142 18.49 -26.24 10.88
N THR A 143 19.75 -26.57 10.63
CA THR A 143 20.31 -27.90 10.85
C THR A 143 21.57 -27.83 11.68
N GLY A 144 21.76 -28.82 12.55
CA GLY A 144 22.91 -28.94 13.46
C GLY A 144 22.53 -29.75 14.68
N ASP A 145 23.27 -30.81 14.95
CA ASP A 145 23.07 -31.68 16.12
C ASP A 145 23.37 -30.98 17.45
N GLU A 146 24.10 -29.84 17.40
CA GLU A 146 24.39 -28.98 18.56
C GLU A 146 23.22 -28.05 18.93
N LEU A 147 22.19 -27.96 18.09
CA LEU A 147 21.14 -26.95 18.25
C LEU A 147 19.96 -27.45 19.08
N VAL A 148 19.54 -26.63 20.00
CA VAL A 148 18.40 -26.88 20.92
C VAL A 148 17.41 -25.70 20.83
N PRO A 149 16.09 -25.94 20.88
CA PRO A 149 15.12 -24.86 20.90
C PRO A 149 15.33 -23.93 22.11
N PRO A 150 15.16 -22.60 21.93
CA PRO A 150 15.22 -21.65 23.03
C PRO A 150 14.25 -21.99 24.15
N GLY A 151 14.76 -21.99 25.40
CA GLY A 151 13.98 -22.30 26.60
C GLY A 151 14.12 -23.76 27.08
N GLU A 152 14.67 -24.66 26.27
CA GLU A 152 15.05 -25.98 26.70
C GLU A 152 16.42 -25.99 27.42
N PRO A 153 16.66 -26.91 28.37
CA PRO A 153 17.98 -27.05 29.02
C PRO A 153 19.06 -27.41 28.00
N LEU A 154 20.26 -26.81 28.13
CA LEU A 154 21.41 -27.11 27.29
C LEU A 154 22.22 -28.28 27.87
N GLY A 155 22.61 -29.23 27.01
CA GLY A 155 23.65 -30.20 27.28
C GLY A 155 25.07 -29.59 27.16
N GLU A 156 26.09 -30.41 27.36
CA GLU A 156 27.49 -29.95 27.51
C GLU A 156 28.04 -29.23 26.24
N ASN A 157 27.59 -29.59 25.04
CA ASN A 157 28.06 -29.00 23.77
C ASN A 157 26.93 -28.44 22.91
N GLU A 158 25.83 -28.06 23.52
CA GLU A 158 24.64 -27.59 22.84
C GLU A 158 24.55 -26.05 22.87
N LEU A 159 23.84 -25.50 21.87
CA LEU A 159 23.59 -24.09 21.70
C LEU A 159 22.09 -23.87 21.42
N TRP A 160 21.53 -22.76 21.90
CA TRP A 160 20.17 -22.41 21.49
C TRP A 160 20.12 -21.92 20.05
N GLU A 161 19.17 -22.48 19.30
CA GLU A 161 18.89 -22.06 17.93
C GLU A 161 18.31 -20.63 17.92
N SER A 162 18.98 -19.72 17.25
CA SER A 162 18.56 -18.31 17.14
C SER A 162 18.39 -17.83 15.70
N ASN A 163 19.02 -18.51 14.74
CA ASN A 163 19.10 -18.05 13.37
C ASN A 163 17.74 -18.04 12.66
N THR A 164 16.91 -19.07 12.87
CA THR A 164 15.56 -19.09 12.26
C THR A 164 14.67 -17.98 12.77
N HIS A 165 14.82 -17.56 14.03
CA HIS A 165 14.09 -16.43 14.58
C HIS A 165 14.50 -15.11 13.90
N ALA A 166 15.80 -14.88 13.74
CA ALA A 166 16.33 -13.69 13.07
C ALA A 166 15.94 -13.66 11.58
N LEU A 167 16.11 -14.78 10.88
CA LEU A 167 15.77 -14.91 9.46
C LEU A 167 14.27 -14.73 9.22
N ALA A 168 13.40 -15.34 10.05
CA ALA A 168 11.97 -15.15 9.96
C ALA A 168 11.57 -13.68 10.18
N GLY A 169 12.19 -13.00 11.16
CA GLY A 169 11.98 -11.57 11.39
C GLY A 169 12.39 -10.71 10.19
N LEU A 170 13.52 -11.03 9.54
CA LEU A 170 13.98 -10.33 8.32
C LEU A 170 13.04 -10.57 7.14
N CYS A 171 12.62 -11.82 6.91
CA CYS A 171 11.62 -12.15 5.87
C CYS A 171 10.32 -11.37 6.07
N HIS A 172 9.83 -11.32 7.31
CA HIS A 172 8.62 -10.56 7.64
C HIS A 172 8.79 -9.06 7.35
N ARG A 173 9.93 -8.47 7.72
CA ARG A 173 10.24 -7.05 7.40
C ARG A 173 10.28 -6.76 5.90
N LEU A 174 10.61 -7.75 5.08
CA LEU A 174 10.63 -7.66 3.61
C LEU A 174 9.25 -7.95 2.98
N GLY A 175 8.20 -8.10 3.78
CA GLY A 175 6.84 -8.38 3.30
C GLY A 175 6.60 -9.83 2.89
N CYS A 176 7.54 -10.76 3.23
CA CYS A 176 7.37 -12.18 3.01
C CYS A 176 6.62 -12.84 4.18
N GLN A 177 6.09 -14.04 3.94
CA GLN A 177 5.49 -14.89 4.94
C GLN A 177 6.48 -16.01 5.35
N PRO A 178 7.23 -15.86 6.46
CA PRO A 178 8.14 -16.91 6.91
C PRO A 178 7.39 -18.09 7.51
N VAL A 179 7.84 -19.30 7.18
CA VAL A 179 7.40 -20.57 7.76
C VAL A 179 8.62 -21.21 8.41
N ARG A 180 8.68 -21.18 9.74
CA ARG A 180 9.78 -21.83 10.47
C ARG A 180 9.53 -23.33 10.58
N PHE A 181 10.49 -24.10 10.07
CA PHE A 181 10.49 -25.55 10.20
C PHE A 181 11.08 -25.96 11.57
N PRO A 182 10.73 -27.14 12.08
CA PRO A 182 11.43 -27.73 13.22
C PRO A 182 12.91 -27.86 12.93
N LEU A 183 13.73 -27.91 14.00
CA LEU A 183 15.15 -28.23 13.87
C LEU A 183 15.34 -29.57 13.17
N VAL A 184 16.25 -29.60 12.23
CA VAL A 184 16.60 -30.79 11.47
C VAL A 184 17.92 -31.33 11.98
N ILE A 185 17.94 -32.59 12.39
CA ILE A 185 19.16 -33.28 12.78
C ILE A 185 20.06 -33.49 11.55
N ASP A 186 21.36 -33.61 11.79
CA ASP A 186 22.35 -33.80 10.72
C ASP A 186 22.32 -35.22 10.15
N GLU A 187 21.17 -35.57 9.54
CA GLU A 187 20.93 -36.84 8.86
C GLU A 187 20.33 -36.54 7.46
N LEU A 188 20.94 -37.18 6.41
CA LEU A 188 20.59 -36.92 5.02
C LEU A 188 19.11 -37.12 4.69
N ASP A 189 18.50 -38.21 5.18
CA ASP A 189 17.12 -38.56 4.87
C ASP A 189 16.14 -37.60 5.55
N THR A 190 16.45 -37.21 6.78
CA THR A 190 15.64 -36.22 7.56
C THR A 190 15.73 -34.85 6.89
N LEU A 191 16.91 -34.42 6.48
CA LEU A 191 17.10 -33.14 5.76
C LEU A 191 16.40 -33.15 4.40
N ARG A 192 16.54 -34.24 3.64
CA ARG A 192 15.85 -34.41 2.34
C ARG A 192 14.34 -34.30 2.51
N ALA A 193 13.78 -34.97 3.50
CA ALA A 193 12.33 -34.91 3.78
C ALA A 193 11.90 -33.48 4.16
N ALA A 194 12.70 -32.76 4.95
CA ALA A 194 12.42 -31.38 5.31
C ALA A 194 12.46 -30.44 4.10
N LEU A 195 13.45 -30.58 3.22
CA LEU A 195 13.56 -29.78 1.99
C LEU A 195 12.41 -30.07 1.02
N THR A 196 12.05 -31.36 0.82
CA THR A 196 10.92 -31.73 -0.03
C THR A 196 9.61 -31.18 0.50
N ARG A 197 9.35 -31.29 1.78
CA ARG A 197 8.17 -30.67 2.41
C ARG A 197 8.18 -29.14 2.26
N ALA A 198 9.34 -28.51 2.34
CA ALA A 198 9.47 -27.07 2.16
C ALA A 198 9.11 -26.63 0.73
N THR A 199 9.37 -27.43 -0.30
CA THR A 199 8.95 -27.14 -1.69
C THR A 199 7.44 -27.23 -1.89
N GLU A 200 6.77 -28.11 -1.14
CA GLU A 200 5.33 -28.26 -1.19
C GLU A 200 4.56 -27.11 -0.51
N GLU A 201 5.16 -26.51 0.53
CA GLU A 201 4.50 -25.52 1.38
C GLU A 201 4.92 -24.06 1.09
N CYS A 202 6.11 -23.85 0.47
CA CYS A 202 6.76 -22.55 0.36
C CYS A 202 7.31 -22.28 -1.04
N ASP A 203 7.50 -21.00 -1.36
CA ASP A 203 8.01 -20.54 -2.65
C ASP A 203 9.54 -20.42 -2.69
N VAL A 204 10.17 -20.30 -1.51
CA VAL A 204 11.62 -20.13 -1.33
C VAL A 204 12.05 -20.88 -0.06
N ILE A 205 13.26 -21.44 -0.07
CA ILE A 205 13.88 -22.11 1.07
C ILE A 205 15.11 -21.33 1.51
N ILE A 206 15.25 -21.07 2.80
CA ILE A 206 16.47 -20.57 3.43
C ILE A 206 16.89 -21.60 4.47
N THR A 207 18.13 -22.10 4.36
CA THR A 207 18.73 -22.93 5.40
C THR A 207 19.81 -22.16 6.14
N SER A 208 19.97 -22.42 7.45
CA SER A 208 21.07 -21.95 8.28
C SER A 208 21.85 -23.15 8.81
N GLY A 209 23.12 -23.24 8.47
CA GLY A 209 24.00 -24.39 8.74
C GLY A 209 24.16 -25.30 7.53
N GLY A 210 25.07 -26.28 7.63
CA GLY A 210 25.30 -27.36 6.66
C GLY A 210 25.84 -26.95 5.30
N VAL A 211 26.46 -25.75 5.13
CA VAL A 211 26.95 -25.24 3.82
C VAL A 211 28.46 -24.92 3.77
N SER A 212 29.23 -25.25 4.81
CA SER A 212 30.64 -24.94 4.88
C SER A 212 31.51 -26.00 4.15
N MET A 213 32.76 -26.20 4.54
CA MET A 213 33.72 -27.11 3.88
C MET A 213 33.88 -28.45 4.59
N GLY A 214 33.13 -28.69 5.66
CA GLY A 214 33.23 -29.94 6.44
C GLY A 214 32.58 -31.13 5.73
N ASP A 215 33.01 -32.32 6.08
CA ASP A 215 32.42 -33.58 5.59
C ASP A 215 30.95 -33.75 6.06
N TRP A 216 30.55 -32.97 7.05
CA TRP A 216 29.22 -32.95 7.66
C TRP A 216 28.28 -31.86 7.12
N ASP A 217 28.68 -31.13 6.07
CA ASP A 217 27.86 -30.11 5.47
C ASP A 217 26.77 -30.72 4.56
N LEU A 218 25.72 -31.24 5.18
CA LEU A 218 24.73 -32.08 4.54
C LEU A 218 23.83 -31.31 3.54
N VAL A 219 23.51 -30.03 3.79
CA VAL A 219 22.77 -29.18 2.84
C VAL A 219 23.52 -29.07 1.53
N ARG A 220 24.82 -28.76 1.60
CA ARG A 220 25.68 -28.68 0.43
C ARG A 220 25.72 -30.02 -0.31
N ARG A 221 25.97 -31.12 0.42
CA ARG A 221 26.07 -32.47 -0.15
C ARG A 221 24.78 -32.88 -0.88
N LEU A 222 23.62 -32.65 -0.29
CA LEU A 222 22.31 -32.91 -0.93
C LEU A 222 22.15 -32.07 -2.18
N MET A 223 22.44 -30.79 -2.10
CA MET A 223 22.32 -29.87 -3.25
C MET A 223 23.25 -30.26 -4.40
N GLU A 224 24.49 -30.75 -4.11
CA GLU A 224 25.43 -31.22 -5.13
C GLU A 224 25.03 -32.56 -5.78
N THR A 225 24.32 -33.43 -5.05
CA THR A 225 23.94 -34.76 -5.53
C THR A 225 22.55 -34.87 -6.10
N GLU A 226 21.59 -34.11 -5.60
CA GLU A 226 20.15 -34.20 -5.90
C GLU A 226 19.53 -32.87 -6.32
N GLY A 227 20.13 -31.73 -5.96
CA GLY A 227 19.68 -30.40 -6.35
C GLY A 227 20.37 -29.86 -7.61
N ASP A 228 20.10 -28.59 -7.91
CA ASP A 228 20.74 -27.86 -9.01
C ASP A 228 21.50 -26.65 -8.44
N VAL A 229 22.78 -26.83 -8.12
CA VAL A 229 23.64 -25.79 -7.53
C VAL A 229 24.01 -24.76 -8.60
N ARG A 230 23.68 -23.51 -8.39
CA ARG A 230 24.05 -22.37 -9.25
C ARG A 230 25.34 -21.72 -8.86
N PHE A 231 25.59 -21.54 -7.56
CA PHE A 231 26.89 -21.18 -7.02
C PHE A 231 27.03 -21.65 -5.58
N TRP A 232 28.26 -21.86 -5.20
CA TRP A 232 28.71 -22.10 -3.83
C TRP A 232 29.97 -21.32 -3.56
N ARG A 233 29.99 -20.59 -2.44
CA ARG A 233 31.06 -19.70 -2.01
C ARG A 233 31.13 -18.36 -2.76
N VAL A 234 31.24 -17.30 -1.99
CA VAL A 234 31.53 -15.95 -2.46
C VAL A 234 32.75 -15.38 -1.73
N HIS A 235 33.45 -14.43 -2.34
CA HIS A 235 34.64 -13.80 -1.77
C HIS A 235 34.27 -12.69 -0.79
N ILE A 236 33.57 -13.05 0.31
CA ILE A 236 33.25 -12.14 1.43
C ILE A 236 33.76 -12.74 2.74
N ARG A 237 34.05 -11.88 3.73
CA ARG A 237 34.37 -12.25 5.11
C ARG A 237 33.76 -11.23 6.06
N PRO A 238 33.03 -11.68 7.14
CA PRO A 238 32.64 -13.08 7.41
C PRO A 238 31.54 -13.56 6.46
N GLY A 239 31.23 -14.86 6.49
CA GLY A 239 30.08 -15.44 5.75
C GLY A 239 30.41 -15.95 4.34
N GLY A 240 31.66 -16.36 4.07
CA GLY A 240 32.15 -16.77 2.74
C GLY A 240 31.51 -17.98 2.07
N PRO A 241 30.86 -18.95 2.73
CA PRO A 241 30.32 -20.15 2.07
C PRO A 241 28.77 -20.12 1.86
N PRO A 242 28.11 -19.05 1.40
CA PRO A 242 26.72 -19.20 1.02
C PRO A 242 26.57 -20.06 -0.22
N LEU A 243 25.45 -20.78 -0.29
CA LEU A 243 25.04 -21.60 -1.41
C LEU A 243 23.75 -21.07 -2.00
N PHE A 244 23.63 -21.07 -3.31
CA PHE A 244 22.36 -20.85 -4.00
C PHE A 244 22.16 -21.91 -5.06
N GLY A 245 20.93 -22.40 -5.14
CA GLY A 245 20.52 -23.39 -6.12
C GLY A 245 19.02 -23.58 -6.12
N LEU A 246 18.59 -24.66 -6.77
CA LEU A 246 17.19 -25.08 -6.84
C LEU A 246 17.07 -26.48 -6.23
N TRP A 247 16.09 -26.67 -5.35
CA TRP A 247 15.66 -27.97 -4.86
C TRP A 247 14.26 -28.26 -5.41
N ASP A 248 14.13 -29.27 -6.25
CA ASP A 248 12.89 -29.57 -6.99
C ASP A 248 12.26 -28.32 -7.66
N GLY A 249 13.12 -27.45 -8.24
CA GLY A 249 12.70 -26.21 -8.88
C GLY A 249 12.45 -25.03 -7.95
N THR A 250 12.43 -25.22 -6.62
CA THR A 250 12.28 -24.17 -5.62
C THR A 250 13.63 -23.53 -5.29
N PRO A 251 13.77 -22.18 -5.33
CA PRO A 251 14.98 -21.49 -4.94
C PRO A 251 15.41 -21.82 -3.49
N LEU A 252 16.66 -22.24 -3.31
CA LEU A 252 17.24 -22.53 -2.01
C LEU A 252 18.48 -21.66 -1.80
N PHE A 253 18.49 -20.96 -0.66
CA PHE A 253 19.62 -20.18 -0.16
C PHE A 253 20.17 -20.86 1.10
N GLY A 254 21.35 -21.43 1.00
CA GLY A 254 22.06 -22.00 2.14
C GLY A 254 23.00 -20.95 2.76
N LEU A 255 22.77 -20.62 4.02
CA LEU A 255 23.57 -19.65 4.77
C LEU A 255 24.45 -20.37 5.80
N PRO A 256 25.67 -19.86 6.09
CA PRO A 256 26.48 -20.41 7.18
C PRO A 256 25.74 -20.24 8.51
N GLY A 257 25.94 -21.22 9.42
CA GLY A 257 25.34 -21.21 10.77
C GLY A 257 25.96 -20.16 11.70
N ASN A 258 27.23 -19.82 11.44
CA ASN A 258 28.07 -18.90 12.23
C ASN A 258 28.53 -17.71 11.40
#